data_651da729c0df9b90385b279343f4c4e7
#
_entry.id   651da729c0df9b90385b279343f4c4e7
#
_cell.length_a   1.000
_cell.length_b   1.000
_cell.length_c   1.000
_cell.angle_alpha   90.00
_cell.angle_beta   90.00
_cell.angle_gamma   90.00
#
_symmetry.space_group_name_H-M   'P 1'
#
loop_
_entity.id
_entity.type
_entity.pdbx_description
1 polymer ?
#
loop_
_entity_poly.entity_id
_entity_poly.type
_entity_poly.pdbx_seq_one_letter_code
_entity_poly.pdbx_strand_id
1 'polypeptide(L)'
;MKKGCDPIGLQPFFYNFAFTMGKLVNRLRFLWLRVRRAISPVYMVLLCASFLLWYILKLQYTYTTNFPVLINVGGERLRVPCVVEGKGTNLLGYKVYASKELKIPLNDLKYTIQTDYDDAGELLGRWYNFDPQSVQSAISVSFSDIKVISIGDIPSLAVPEEGQANK
;
A
#
# COMPACT_ATOMS: atom_id res chain seq x y z
N MET A 1 -42.39 -35.48 -4.54
CA MET A 1 -41.14 -35.84 -3.82
C MET A 1 -40.12 -34.74 -4.08
N LYS A 2 -39.97 -33.76 -3.15
CA LYS A 2 -38.95 -32.71 -3.24
C LYS A 2 -37.86 -33.08 -2.25
N LYS A 3 -36.67 -33.45 -2.74
CA LYS A 3 -35.45 -33.63 -1.94
C LYS A 3 -34.88 -32.26 -1.65
N GLY A 4 -34.90 -31.85 -0.36
CA GLY A 4 -34.17 -30.68 0.12
C GLY A 4 -32.67 -30.92 0.07
N CYS A 5 -31.93 -30.00 -0.50
CA CYS A 5 -30.48 -29.88 -0.35
C CYS A 5 -30.20 -29.19 0.99
N ASP A 6 -29.66 -29.92 1.94
CA ASP A 6 -29.12 -29.39 3.17
C ASP A 6 -27.79 -28.68 2.85
N PRO A 7 -27.53 -27.46 3.32
CA PRO A 7 -26.23 -26.81 3.20
C PRO A 7 -25.30 -27.38 4.26
N ILE A 8 -24.49 -28.33 3.84
CA ILE A 8 -23.52 -29.05 4.67
C ILE A 8 -22.33 -28.14 4.99
N GLY A 9 -22.06 -27.94 6.29
CA GLY A 9 -20.72 -27.99 6.83
C GLY A 9 -19.99 -26.74 7.24
N LEU A 10 -20.54 -25.51 7.19
CA LEU A 10 -19.83 -24.31 7.65
C LEU A 10 -20.22 -23.79 9.03
N GLN A 11 -21.29 -24.32 9.62
CA GLN A 11 -21.84 -23.87 10.90
C GLN A 11 -20.98 -24.19 12.14
N PRO A 12 -20.29 -25.35 12.27
CA PRO A 12 -19.59 -25.68 13.52
C PRO A 12 -18.27 -24.90 13.71
N PHE A 13 -17.65 -24.44 12.63
CA PHE A 13 -16.35 -23.76 12.71
C PHE A 13 -16.47 -22.35 13.28
N PHE A 14 -17.50 -21.61 12.91
CA PHE A 14 -17.76 -20.26 13.44
C PHE A 14 -18.21 -20.28 14.91
N TYR A 15 -18.97 -21.27 15.32
CA TYR A 15 -19.42 -21.41 16.71
C TYR A 15 -18.27 -21.70 17.67
N ASN A 16 -17.33 -22.56 17.29
CA ASN A 16 -16.15 -22.86 18.10
C ASN A 16 -15.19 -21.66 18.17
N PHE A 17 -15.05 -20.89 17.11
CA PHE A 17 -14.20 -19.68 17.09
C PHE A 17 -14.78 -18.59 17.99
N ALA A 18 -16.08 -18.30 17.90
CA ALA A 18 -16.75 -17.30 18.73
C ALA A 18 -16.74 -17.69 20.24
N PHE A 19 -16.90 -18.97 20.55
CA PHE A 19 -16.86 -19.48 21.93
C PHE A 19 -15.46 -19.41 22.54
N THR A 20 -14.42 -19.71 21.76
CA THR A 20 -13.02 -19.61 22.18
C THR A 20 -12.60 -18.15 22.40
N MET A 21 -13.03 -17.24 21.52
CA MET A 21 -12.80 -15.80 21.68
C MET A 21 -13.47 -15.25 22.94
N GLY A 22 -14.69 -15.64 23.24
CA GLY A 22 -15.40 -15.20 24.48
C GLY A 22 -14.66 -15.61 25.76
N LYS A 23 -14.10 -16.81 25.82
CA LYS A 23 -13.30 -17.29 26.98
C LYS A 23 -11.96 -16.54 27.08
N LEU A 24 -11.32 -16.23 25.95
CA LEU A 24 -10.08 -15.44 25.90
C LEU A 24 -10.33 -14.01 26.38
N VAL A 25 -11.38 -13.37 25.90
CA VAL A 25 -11.75 -12.00 26.30
C VAL A 25 -12.06 -11.94 27.80
N ASN A 26 -12.80 -12.91 28.35
CA ASN A 26 -13.08 -12.94 29.77
C ASN A 26 -11.83 -13.20 30.63
N ARG A 27 -10.90 -14.05 30.18
CA ARG A 27 -9.62 -14.25 30.87
C ARG A 27 -8.73 -13.01 30.80
N LEU A 28 -8.69 -12.33 29.65
CA LEU A 28 -7.99 -11.04 29.49
C LEU A 28 -8.60 -9.95 30.39
N ARG A 29 -9.92 -9.87 30.46
CA ARG A 29 -10.61 -8.91 31.32
C ARG A 29 -10.35 -9.17 32.80
N PHE A 30 -10.33 -10.44 33.22
CA PHE A 30 -10.01 -10.84 34.59
C PHE A 30 -8.53 -10.55 34.93
N LEU A 31 -7.60 -10.87 34.03
CA LEU A 31 -6.18 -10.54 34.14
C LEU A 31 -5.99 -9.02 34.22
N TRP A 32 -6.68 -8.27 33.37
CA TRP A 32 -6.59 -6.82 33.35
C TRP A 32 -7.09 -6.17 34.65
N LEU A 33 -8.20 -6.67 35.20
CA LEU A 33 -8.72 -6.21 36.51
C LEU A 33 -7.76 -6.56 37.65
N ARG A 34 -7.12 -7.71 37.59
CA ARG A 34 -6.13 -8.14 38.60
C ARG A 34 -4.84 -7.33 38.51
N VAL A 35 -4.38 -7.07 37.29
CA VAL A 35 -3.22 -6.20 37.01
C VAL A 35 -3.51 -4.76 37.46
N ARG A 36 -4.68 -4.23 37.15
CA ARG A 36 -5.08 -2.87 37.57
C ARG A 36 -5.17 -2.71 39.09
N ARG A 37 -5.49 -3.78 39.82
CA ARG A 37 -5.54 -3.75 41.29
C ARG A 37 -4.18 -3.91 41.95
N ALA A 38 -3.24 -4.59 41.28
CA ALA A 38 -1.89 -4.87 41.77
C ALA A 38 -0.88 -3.79 41.39
N ILE A 39 -1.11 -3.06 40.29
CA ILE A 39 -0.19 -2.06 39.76
C ILE A 39 -0.69 -0.66 40.11
N SER A 40 0.20 0.13 40.75
CA SER A 40 -0.05 1.53 41.01
C SER A 40 -0.33 2.30 39.71
N PRO A 41 -1.33 3.22 39.66
CA PRO A 41 -1.60 4.02 38.48
C PRO A 41 -0.39 4.83 38.03
N VAL A 42 0.48 5.23 38.94
CA VAL A 42 1.75 5.94 38.64
C VAL A 42 2.67 5.06 37.78
N TYR A 43 2.78 3.77 38.11
CA TYR A 43 3.61 2.85 37.34
C TYR A 43 3.08 2.68 35.90
N MET A 44 1.75 2.60 35.74
CA MET A 44 1.15 2.52 34.41
C MET A 44 1.42 3.77 33.56
N VAL A 45 1.34 4.95 34.18
CA VAL A 45 1.67 6.22 33.48
C VAL A 45 3.13 6.23 33.05
N LEU A 46 4.05 5.85 33.94
CA LEU A 46 5.49 5.80 33.63
C LEU A 46 5.80 4.78 32.53
N LEU A 47 5.16 3.62 32.57
CA LEU A 47 5.30 2.60 31.54
C LEU A 47 4.80 3.10 30.17
N CYS A 48 3.63 3.73 30.13
CA CYS A 48 3.12 4.34 28.90
C CYS A 48 4.03 5.45 28.39
N ALA A 49 4.53 6.31 29.26
CA ALA A 49 5.46 7.39 28.92
C ALA A 49 6.77 6.82 28.34
N SER A 50 7.32 5.79 28.98
CA SER A 50 8.53 5.11 28.49
C SER A 50 8.33 4.47 27.13
N PHE A 51 7.17 3.83 26.92
CA PHE A 51 6.81 3.22 25.63
C PHE A 51 6.65 4.27 24.54
N LEU A 52 5.99 5.41 24.84
CA LEU A 52 5.86 6.51 23.89
C LEU A 52 7.22 7.10 23.53
N LEU A 53 8.09 7.32 24.53
CA LEU A 53 9.43 7.83 24.29
C LEU A 53 10.24 6.86 23.40
N TRP A 54 10.19 5.57 23.70
CA TRP A 54 10.83 4.54 22.88
C TRP A 54 10.30 4.54 21.45
N TYR A 55 8.98 4.68 21.27
CA TYR A 55 8.35 4.71 19.96
C TYR A 55 8.79 5.94 19.14
N ILE A 56 8.86 7.12 19.80
CA ILE A 56 9.34 8.36 19.15
C ILE A 56 10.79 8.20 18.71
N LEU A 57 11.65 7.64 19.57
CA LEU A 57 13.04 7.37 19.22
C LEU A 57 13.14 6.40 18.03
N LYS A 58 12.32 5.35 18.02
CA LYS A 58 12.29 4.41 16.87
C LYS A 58 11.89 5.07 15.56
N LEU A 59 10.95 6.02 15.58
CA LEU A 59 10.53 6.74 14.38
C LEU A 59 11.62 7.65 13.78
N GLN A 60 12.67 7.99 14.54
CA GLN A 60 13.79 8.80 14.05
C GLN A 60 14.78 8.00 13.17
N TYR A 61 14.76 6.67 13.27
CA TYR A 61 15.61 5.82 12.42
C TYR A 61 15.16 5.85 10.96
N THR A 62 16.11 5.63 10.08
CA THR A 62 15.89 5.48 8.65
C THR A 62 15.49 4.04 8.34
N TYR A 63 14.44 3.88 7.58
CA TYR A 63 13.92 2.57 7.15
C TYR A 63 13.82 2.51 5.65
N THR A 64 14.06 1.32 5.12
CA THR A 64 13.80 0.99 3.71
C THR A 64 12.51 0.17 3.64
N THR A 65 11.58 0.58 2.80
CA THR A 65 10.30 -0.12 2.66
C THR A 65 9.81 -0.10 1.21
N ASN A 66 9.03 -1.12 0.86
CA ASN A 66 8.33 -1.16 -0.43
C ASN A 66 7.07 -0.32 -0.34
N PHE A 67 6.95 0.63 -1.24
CA PHE A 67 5.83 1.56 -1.28
C PHE A 67 5.27 1.68 -2.71
N PRO A 68 4.02 1.24 -2.98
CA PRO A 68 3.40 1.43 -4.27
C PRO A 68 2.97 2.89 -4.43
N VAL A 69 3.54 3.59 -5.39
CA VAL A 69 3.16 4.96 -5.74
C VAL A 69 2.11 4.93 -6.84
N LEU A 70 1.04 5.70 -6.66
CA LEU A 70 0.03 5.92 -7.68
C LEU A 70 0.43 7.13 -8.51
N ILE A 71 0.77 6.90 -9.77
CA ILE A 71 1.07 7.95 -10.73
C ILE A 71 -0.06 8.06 -11.74
N ASN A 72 -0.39 9.30 -12.12
CA ASN A 72 -1.32 9.59 -13.20
C ASN A 72 -0.52 10.17 -14.36
N VAL A 73 -0.50 9.45 -15.46
CA VAL A 73 0.18 9.84 -16.68
C VAL A 73 -0.86 9.92 -17.81
N GLY A 74 -1.09 11.11 -18.32
CA GLY A 74 -2.04 11.31 -19.42
C GLY A 74 -3.52 11.01 -19.07
N GLY A 75 -3.90 10.98 -17.78
CA GLY A 75 -5.25 10.63 -17.33
C GLY A 75 -5.39 9.17 -16.84
N GLU A 76 -4.44 8.32 -17.16
CA GLU A 76 -4.39 6.92 -16.74
C GLU A 76 -3.64 6.74 -15.42
N ARG A 77 -4.15 5.86 -14.57
CA ARG A 77 -3.60 5.58 -13.23
C ARG A 77 -2.71 4.34 -13.27
N LEU A 78 -1.44 4.56 -13.02
CA LEU A 78 -0.45 3.49 -12.94
C LEU A 78 -0.02 3.29 -11.50
N ARG A 79 0.10 2.04 -11.07
CA ARG A 79 0.65 1.68 -9.77
C ARG A 79 2.06 1.16 -9.95
N VAL A 80 3.03 1.95 -9.51
CA VAL A 80 4.47 1.63 -9.63
C VAL A 80 5.00 1.21 -8.27
N PRO A 81 5.48 -0.02 -8.11
CA PRO A 81 6.14 -0.46 -6.88
C PRO A 81 7.52 0.19 -6.77
N CYS A 82 7.74 0.96 -5.70
CA CYS A 82 9.00 1.63 -5.44
C CYS A 82 9.59 1.16 -4.12
N VAL A 83 10.92 1.04 -4.08
CA VAL A 83 11.66 0.86 -2.83
C VAL A 83 12.13 2.24 -2.39
N VAL A 84 11.66 2.65 -1.23
CA VAL A 84 11.95 3.99 -0.69
C VAL A 84 12.67 3.89 0.65
N GLU A 85 13.57 4.84 0.87
CA GLU A 85 14.32 5.01 2.10
C GLU A 85 13.98 6.38 2.70
N GLY A 86 13.64 6.39 3.98
CA GLY A 86 13.32 7.62 4.68
C GLY A 86 13.22 7.44 6.18
N LYS A 87 13.14 8.55 6.91
CA LYS A 87 12.88 8.53 8.34
C LYS A 87 11.49 7.94 8.61
N GLY A 88 11.38 7.16 9.67
CA GLY A 88 10.11 6.51 10.04
C GLY A 88 8.95 7.49 10.18
N THR A 89 9.19 8.72 10.65
CA THR A 89 8.18 9.79 10.72
C THR A 89 7.65 10.17 9.34
N ASN A 90 8.54 10.34 8.36
CA ASN A 90 8.17 10.72 6.99
C ASN A 90 7.44 9.57 6.29
N LEU A 91 7.97 8.35 6.42
CA LEU A 91 7.34 7.14 5.86
C LEU A 91 5.93 6.90 6.43
N LEU A 92 5.74 7.11 7.75
CA LEU A 92 4.41 7.01 8.36
C LEU A 92 3.47 8.08 7.81
N GLY A 93 3.94 9.33 7.69
CA GLY A 93 3.19 10.43 7.08
C GLY A 93 2.75 10.09 5.66
N TYR A 94 3.67 9.61 4.84
CA TYR A 94 3.34 9.20 3.47
C TYR A 94 2.38 8.02 3.40
N LYS A 95 2.51 7.02 4.27
CA LYS A 95 1.59 5.89 4.31
C LYS A 95 0.16 6.30 4.67
N VAL A 96 0.01 7.31 5.52
CA VAL A 96 -1.30 7.83 5.94
C VAL A 96 -1.86 8.83 4.92
N TYR A 97 -1.01 9.68 4.33
CA TYR A 97 -1.44 10.76 3.45
C TYR A 97 -1.24 10.48 1.95
N ALA A 98 -0.47 9.45 1.58
CA ALA A 98 -0.08 9.18 0.20
C ALA A 98 -1.11 8.41 -0.63
N SER A 99 -2.37 8.57 -0.32
CA SER A 99 -3.43 8.38 -1.31
C SER A 99 -3.43 9.51 -2.36
N LYS A 100 -2.46 10.44 -2.31
CA LYS A 100 -2.32 11.50 -3.31
C LYS A 100 -1.76 10.90 -4.58
N GLU A 101 -2.59 10.89 -5.58
CA GLU A 101 -2.25 10.60 -6.96
C GLU A 101 -1.22 11.63 -7.46
N LEU A 102 -0.07 11.15 -7.87
CA LEU A 102 1.00 11.97 -8.41
C LEU A 102 0.73 12.21 -9.90
N LYS A 103 0.38 13.41 -10.28
CA LYS A 103 0.19 13.78 -11.69
C LYS A 103 1.54 14.12 -12.31
N ILE A 104 1.97 13.30 -13.26
CA ILE A 104 3.19 13.51 -14.02
C ILE A 104 2.78 13.75 -15.48
N PRO A 105 3.11 14.90 -16.08
CA PRO A 105 2.86 15.11 -17.49
C PRO A 105 3.74 14.18 -18.34
N LEU A 106 3.19 13.66 -19.42
CA LEU A 106 3.88 12.73 -20.31
C LEU A 106 5.19 13.32 -20.87
N ASN A 107 5.24 14.63 -21.03
CA ASN A 107 6.41 15.34 -21.56
C ASN A 107 7.65 15.28 -20.65
N ASP A 108 7.46 15.03 -19.36
CA ASP A 108 8.55 14.92 -18.37
C ASP A 108 9.10 13.51 -18.27
N LEU A 109 8.47 12.55 -18.95
CA LEU A 109 8.85 11.15 -18.95
C LEU A 109 9.49 10.75 -20.27
N LYS A 110 10.59 10.00 -20.18
CA LYS A 110 11.16 9.31 -21.35
C LYS A 110 10.41 8.01 -21.56
N TYR A 111 9.91 7.82 -22.77
CA TYR A 111 9.19 6.63 -23.16
C TYR A 111 9.58 6.18 -24.57
N THR A 112 9.39 4.90 -24.83
CA THR A 112 9.49 4.31 -26.17
C THR A 112 8.13 3.77 -26.55
N ILE A 113 7.73 3.99 -27.80
CA ILE A 113 6.47 3.42 -28.32
C ILE A 113 6.80 2.04 -28.88
N GLN A 114 6.23 1.02 -28.27
CA GLN A 114 6.27 -0.34 -28.79
C GLN A 114 4.98 -0.61 -29.55
N THR A 115 5.11 -1.11 -30.75
CA THR A 115 3.99 -1.47 -31.62
C THR A 115 3.96 -2.98 -31.74
N ASP A 116 2.85 -3.59 -31.35
CA ASP A 116 2.66 -5.03 -31.45
C ASP A 116 1.81 -5.34 -32.68
N TYR A 117 2.25 -6.31 -33.47
CA TYR A 117 1.56 -6.81 -34.66
C TYR A 117 1.14 -8.27 -34.43
N ASP A 118 -0.02 -8.64 -34.96
CA ASP A 118 -0.47 -10.04 -34.98
C ASP A 118 0.30 -10.84 -36.04
N ASP A 119 0.24 -12.16 -35.97
CA ASP A 119 0.83 -13.09 -36.95
C ASP A 119 0.34 -12.82 -38.39
N ALA A 120 -0.81 -12.15 -38.55
CA ALA A 120 -1.38 -11.70 -39.81
C ALA A 120 -0.84 -10.33 -40.27
N GLY A 121 0.04 -9.66 -39.49
CA GLY A 121 0.57 -8.33 -39.77
C GLY A 121 -0.42 -7.19 -39.45
N GLU A 122 -1.49 -7.48 -38.74
CA GLU A 122 -2.48 -6.48 -38.31
C GLU A 122 -2.01 -5.82 -37.00
N LEU A 123 -2.23 -4.52 -36.84
CA LEU A 123 -1.79 -3.73 -35.70
C LEU A 123 -2.63 -4.08 -34.47
N LEU A 124 -2.06 -4.80 -33.51
CA LEU A 124 -2.71 -5.18 -32.25
C LEU A 124 -2.81 -4.02 -31.27
N GLY A 125 -1.83 -3.10 -31.28
CA GLY A 125 -1.84 -1.95 -30.41
C GLY A 125 -0.48 -1.27 -30.32
N ARG A 126 -0.50 -0.06 -29.75
CA ARG A 126 0.70 0.71 -29.43
C ARG A 126 0.75 0.91 -27.92
N TRP A 127 1.93 0.71 -27.34
CA TRP A 127 2.15 0.79 -25.90
C TRP A 127 3.27 1.76 -25.58
N TYR A 128 3.07 2.59 -24.58
CA TYR A 128 4.14 3.39 -23.99
C TYR A 128 4.94 2.50 -23.04
N ASN A 129 6.21 2.32 -23.32
CA ASN A 129 7.17 1.69 -22.43
C ASN A 129 8.02 2.79 -21.81
N PHE A 130 7.86 3.01 -20.51
CA PHE A 130 8.52 4.10 -19.79
C PHE A 130 9.92 3.69 -19.36
N ASP A 131 10.88 4.62 -19.48
CA ASP A 131 12.23 4.44 -18.95
C ASP A 131 12.18 4.51 -17.41
N PRO A 132 12.61 3.44 -16.70
CA PRO A 132 12.57 3.40 -15.24
C PRO A 132 13.32 4.55 -14.56
N GLN A 133 14.44 4.98 -15.12
CA GLN A 133 15.24 6.08 -14.56
C GLN A 133 14.50 7.42 -14.64
N SER A 134 13.80 7.65 -15.73
CA SER A 134 12.97 8.85 -15.91
C SER A 134 11.84 8.92 -14.89
N VAL A 135 11.12 7.81 -14.72
CA VAL A 135 10.03 7.71 -13.73
C VAL A 135 10.57 7.86 -12.31
N GLN A 136 11.74 7.24 -12.00
CA GLN A 136 12.40 7.38 -10.70
C GLN A 136 12.73 8.84 -10.39
N SER A 137 13.28 9.55 -11.36
CA SER A 137 13.64 10.96 -11.21
C SER A 137 12.41 11.81 -10.97
N ALA A 138 11.33 11.61 -11.72
CA ALA A 138 10.07 12.34 -11.58
C ALA A 138 9.43 12.10 -10.20
N ILE A 139 9.43 10.84 -9.72
CA ILE A 139 8.92 10.51 -8.39
C ILE A 139 9.81 11.14 -7.30
N SER A 140 11.15 11.07 -7.44
CA SER A 140 12.08 11.62 -6.47
C SER A 140 11.97 13.13 -6.31
N VAL A 141 11.69 13.86 -7.38
CA VAL A 141 11.44 15.31 -7.34
C VAL A 141 10.16 15.63 -6.57
N SER A 142 9.15 14.79 -6.71
CA SER A 142 7.86 14.99 -6.04
C SER A 142 7.88 14.63 -4.56
N PHE A 143 8.79 13.77 -4.14
CA PHE A 143 8.96 13.32 -2.75
C PHE A 143 10.31 13.79 -2.21
N SER A 144 10.40 15.06 -1.78
CA SER A 144 11.66 15.65 -1.30
C SER A 144 12.24 15.01 -0.03
N ASP A 145 11.36 14.44 0.81
CA ASP A 145 11.74 13.90 2.13
C ASP A 145 12.04 12.40 2.15
N ILE A 146 11.88 11.75 1.00
CA ILE A 146 12.10 10.31 0.84
C ILE A 146 13.00 10.06 -0.36
N LYS A 147 13.99 9.20 -0.18
CA LYS A 147 14.87 8.77 -1.26
C LYS A 147 14.30 7.53 -1.93
N VAL A 148 14.04 7.60 -3.22
CA VAL A 148 13.67 6.44 -4.04
C VAL A 148 14.95 5.68 -4.40
N ILE A 149 15.10 4.45 -3.92
CA ILE A 149 16.27 3.61 -4.17
C ILE A 149 16.13 2.88 -5.50
N SER A 150 15.00 2.25 -5.71
CA SER A 150 14.72 1.50 -6.94
C SER A 150 13.23 1.51 -7.26
N ILE A 151 12.94 1.31 -8.53
CA ILE A 151 11.59 1.12 -9.04
C ILE A 151 11.49 -0.32 -9.54
N GLY A 152 10.34 -0.95 -9.29
CA GLY A 152 10.02 -2.24 -9.88
C GLY A 152 9.42 -2.11 -11.28
N ASP A 153 8.80 -3.16 -11.75
CA ASP A 153 8.20 -3.20 -13.09
C ASP A 153 7.11 -2.15 -13.25
N ILE A 154 7.26 -1.34 -14.30
CA ILE A 154 6.29 -0.31 -14.66
C ILE A 154 5.34 -0.93 -15.70
N PRO A 155 4.01 -0.95 -15.41
CA PRO A 155 3.07 -1.44 -16.39
C PRO A 155 3.07 -0.54 -17.63
N SER A 156 3.08 -1.14 -18.82
CA SER A 156 2.96 -0.45 -20.09
C SER A 156 1.58 0.20 -20.21
N LEU A 157 1.53 1.40 -20.79
CA LEU A 157 0.30 2.14 -21.00
C LEU A 157 -0.11 2.05 -22.47
N ALA A 158 -1.39 1.74 -22.73
CA ALA A 158 -1.90 1.77 -24.10
C ALA A 158 -1.92 3.21 -24.63
N VAL A 159 -1.44 3.42 -25.84
CA VAL A 159 -1.55 4.71 -26.52
C VAL A 159 -3.02 4.94 -26.88
N PRO A 160 -3.67 5.99 -26.37
CA PRO A 160 -5.04 6.28 -26.76
C PRO A 160 -5.08 6.53 -28.28
N GLU A 161 -5.97 5.86 -28.97
CA GLU A 161 -6.24 6.15 -30.38
C GLU A 161 -6.77 7.58 -30.49
N GLU A 162 -6.24 8.37 -31.40
CA GLU A 162 -6.55 9.81 -31.61
C GLU A 162 -8.03 10.11 -31.91
N GLY A 163 -8.95 9.18 -31.70
CA GLY A 163 -10.39 9.31 -31.96
C GLY A 163 -11.29 9.55 -30.75
N GLN A 164 -10.80 9.44 -29.49
CA GLN A 164 -11.66 9.53 -28.29
C GLN A 164 -11.44 10.78 -27.41
N ALA A 165 -10.64 11.72 -27.81
CA ALA A 165 -10.35 12.93 -27.02
C ALA A 165 -11.42 14.04 -27.13
N ASN A 166 -12.68 13.74 -27.53
CA ASN A 166 -13.72 14.76 -27.50
C ASN A 166 -15.13 14.12 -27.40
N LYS A 167 -15.54 13.78 -26.17
CA LYS A 167 -16.97 13.72 -25.84
C LYS A 167 -17.19 14.07 -24.38
#